data_849b1f57d344bff2ec14ee96f4e6bd47
#
_entry.id   849b1f57d344bff2ec14ee96f4e6bd47
#
_cell.length_a   1.000
_cell.length_b   1.000
_cell.length_c   1.000
_cell.angle_alpha   90.00
_cell.angle_beta   90.00
_cell.angle_gamma   90.00
#
_symmetry.space_group_name_H-M   'P 1'
#
loop_
_entity.id
_entity.type
_entity.pdbx_description
1 polymer ?
#
loop_
_entity_poly.entity_id
_entity_poly.type
_entity_poly.pdbx_seq_one_letter_code
_entity_poly.pdbx_strand_id
1 'polypeptide(L)'
;MITLRYQNFRLSVGQTTILDGIDLELSGPGVVALLGPSGVGKSSLLRATQRLIEHGCDGWSRSGDVLFNGQTVFGSALSKQQLARRIGFIHQKPRMLAGSVLANVEFALKHTTTLKGNAIRRRAEEALEQVGLTWELASIDLAAWKLSGGQAQRLAIARAIALQPDVLLMDEPTSALDPLKRQQVEEIIRVQARTRLIVIVTHEVHLAERLADFAAFMFRQHGGARIFEAGPAAEVLRDPAEMAVQEFVRTGRAGREPTPATVPVRRASDELETAAPATPFGLRLLQRVYLFVCGENTSRSPVAQAICTSEVARLLEFQPGEGKPKFEALSAGLSVSASRPISAKAVNALRELGCEPQPHVSCEVTQELVERADAIYCMTDQQCRELALRFPAATWKLQRLDPVGNVEDSRTSEPADFLRVATRIRDLVRWRLESQFRFPLAE
;
A
#
# COMPACT_ATOMS: atom_id res chain seq x y z
N MET A 1 -8.29 0.99 -15.08
CA MET A 1 -8.94 0.70 -13.78
C MET A 1 -8.68 -0.76 -13.43
N ILE A 2 -8.33 -1.08 -12.17
CA ILE A 2 -8.14 -2.48 -11.72
C ILE A 2 -9.51 -3.01 -11.33
N THR A 3 -9.92 -4.16 -11.88
CA THR A 3 -11.20 -4.79 -11.55
C THR A 3 -11.04 -6.26 -11.17
N LEU A 4 -11.77 -6.68 -10.15
CA LEU A 4 -11.90 -8.07 -9.73
C LEU A 4 -13.39 -8.37 -9.58
N ARG A 5 -13.93 -9.27 -10.42
CA ARG A 5 -15.34 -9.55 -10.49
C ARG A 5 -15.62 -11.04 -10.29
N TYR A 6 -16.53 -11.34 -9.39
CA TYR A 6 -17.08 -12.66 -9.16
C TYR A 6 -18.44 -12.75 -9.87
N GLN A 7 -18.67 -13.81 -10.67
CA GLN A 7 -19.88 -14.01 -11.44
C GLN A 7 -20.50 -15.36 -11.08
N ASN A 8 -21.57 -15.33 -10.31
CA ASN A 8 -22.27 -16.52 -9.79
C ASN A 8 -21.28 -17.59 -9.30
N PHE A 9 -20.20 -17.13 -8.61
CA PHE A 9 -19.11 -18.01 -8.23
C PHE A 9 -19.50 -18.92 -7.07
N ARG A 10 -19.36 -20.23 -7.30
CA ARG A 10 -19.63 -21.29 -6.32
C ARG A 10 -18.37 -22.10 -6.07
N LEU A 11 -18.24 -22.59 -4.85
CA LEU A 11 -17.11 -23.40 -4.42
C LEU A 11 -17.59 -24.47 -3.44
N SER A 12 -17.26 -25.72 -3.74
CA SER A 12 -17.62 -26.87 -2.88
C SER A 12 -16.41 -27.75 -2.62
N VAL A 13 -16.42 -28.46 -1.49
CA VAL A 13 -15.47 -29.52 -1.14
C VAL A 13 -16.27 -30.78 -0.83
N GLY A 14 -16.10 -31.81 -1.65
CA GLY A 14 -16.97 -32.98 -1.61
C GLY A 14 -18.42 -32.56 -1.82
N GLN A 15 -19.28 -32.90 -0.86
CA GLN A 15 -20.70 -32.54 -0.89
C GLN A 15 -21.01 -31.20 -0.16
N THR A 16 -20.02 -30.56 0.45
CA THR A 16 -20.23 -29.34 1.22
C THR A 16 -20.00 -28.11 0.35
N THR A 17 -21.05 -27.30 0.13
CA THR A 17 -20.93 -26.01 -0.51
C THR A 17 -20.38 -24.99 0.49
N ILE A 18 -19.28 -24.36 0.13
CA ILE A 18 -18.63 -23.29 0.94
C ILE A 18 -19.13 -21.93 0.49
N LEU A 19 -19.12 -21.67 -0.82
CA LEU A 19 -19.58 -20.44 -1.44
C LEU A 19 -20.71 -20.78 -2.41
N ASP A 20 -21.80 -20.02 -2.36
CA ASP A 20 -22.99 -20.30 -3.17
C ASP A 20 -23.47 -19.03 -3.90
N GLY A 21 -23.05 -18.89 -5.16
CA GLY A 21 -23.51 -17.80 -6.02
C GLY A 21 -23.00 -16.43 -5.54
N ILE A 22 -21.69 -16.29 -5.41
CA ILE A 22 -21.07 -14.99 -5.13
C ILE A 22 -21.12 -14.14 -6.39
N ASP A 23 -21.86 -13.04 -6.32
CA ASP A 23 -21.86 -11.96 -7.30
C ASP A 23 -21.30 -10.70 -6.62
N LEU A 24 -20.13 -10.25 -7.04
CA LEU A 24 -19.44 -9.12 -6.42
C LEU A 24 -18.45 -8.52 -7.41
N GLU A 25 -18.48 -7.21 -7.58
CA GLU A 25 -17.51 -6.48 -8.38
C GLU A 25 -16.74 -5.51 -7.50
N LEU A 26 -15.42 -5.61 -7.54
CA LEU A 26 -14.47 -4.80 -6.79
C LEU A 26 -13.60 -4.03 -7.77
N SER A 27 -13.45 -2.75 -7.55
CA SER A 27 -12.61 -1.89 -8.38
C SER A 27 -11.66 -1.08 -7.51
N GLY A 28 -10.50 -0.75 -8.06
CA GLY A 28 -9.45 -0.03 -7.37
C GLY A 28 -8.72 0.98 -8.26
N PRO A 29 -7.85 1.73 -7.64
CA PRO A 29 -7.18 1.52 -6.34
C PRO A 29 -8.08 1.83 -5.13
N GLY A 30 -7.77 1.23 -3.98
CA GLY A 30 -8.48 1.44 -2.72
C GLY A 30 -8.53 0.20 -1.84
N VAL A 31 -9.17 0.29 -0.69
CA VAL A 31 -9.35 -0.81 0.27
C VAL A 31 -10.79 -1.32 0.25
N VAL A 32 -10.95 -2.60 0.03
CA VAL A 32 -12.21 -3.32 0.19
C VAL A 32 -12.13 -4.21 1.43
N ALA A 33 -13.08 -4.08 2.35
CA ALA A 33 -13.23 -4.99 3.48
C ALA A 33 -14.30 -6.06 3.17
N LEU A 34 -13.90 -7.32 3.21
CA LEU A 34 -14.83 -8.46 3.19
C LEU A 34 -15.06 -8.91 4.63
N LEU A 35 -16.24 -8.61 5.15
CA LEU A 35 -16.65 -8.80 6.54
C LEU A 35 -17.56 -10.00 6.70
N GLY A 36 -17.61 -10.55 7.91
CA GLY A 36 -18.52 -11.64 8.29
C GLY A 36 -17.91 -12.56 9.34
N PRO A 37 -18.68 -13.51 9.86
CA PRO A 37 -18.26 -14.42 10.92
C PRO A 37 -17.04 -15.27 10.54
N SER A 38 -16.29 -15.72 11.56
CA SER A 38 -15.22 -16.69 11.34
C SER A 38 -15.75 -17.99 10.74
N GLY A 39 -15.00 -18.57 9.78
CA GLY A 39 -15.39 -19.82 9.14
C GLY A 39 -16.48 -19.71 8.06
N VAL A 40 -17.01 -18.51 7.74
CA VAL A 40 -18.07 -18.36 6.74
C VAL A 40 -17.61 -18.65 5.31
N GLY A 41 -16.31 -18.56 5.00
CA GLY A 41 -15.77 -18.83 3.65
C GLY A 41 -14.96 -17.69 3.03
N LYS A 42 -14.76 -16.57 3.75
CA LYS A 42 -14.01 -15.40 3.26
C LYS A 42 -12.60 -15.74 2.75
N SER A 43 -11.83 -16.45 3.58
CA SER A 43 -10.47 -16.92 3.20
C SER A 43 -10.51 -17.89 2.02
N SER A 44 -11.58 -18.68 1.89
CA SER A 44 -11.77 -19.59 0.75
C SER A 44 -12.01 -18.83 -0.54
N LEU A 45 -12.75 -17.71 -0.50
CA LEU A 45 -12.95 -16.83 -1.64
C LEU A 45 -11.61 -16.23 -2.11
N LEU A 46 -10.81 -15.70 -1.18
CA LEU A 46 -9.50 -15.14 -1.52
C LEU A 46 -8.56 -16.21 -2.11
N ARG A 47 -8.52 -17.40 -1.50
CA ARG A 47 -7.69 -18.52 -2.00
C ARG A 47 -8.12 -19.00 -3.37
N ALA A 48 -9.43 -19.04 -3.63
CA ALA A 48 -9.97 -19.38 -4.95
C ALA A 48 -9.53 -18.37 -6.01
N THR A 49 -9.55 -17.08 -5.70
CA THR A 49 -9.10 -15.99 -6.58
C THR A 49 -7.66 -16.16 -7.04
N GLN A 50 -6.79 -16.67 -6.16
CA GLN A 50 -5.39 -16.95 -6.47
C GLN A 50 -5.12 -18.39 -6.94
N ARG A 51 -6.16 -19.21 -7.16
CA ARG A 51 -6.06 -20.63 -7.52
C ARG A 51 -5.30 -21.49 -6.51
N LEU A 52 -5.19 -21.04 -5.24
CA LEU A 52 -4.48 -21.78 -4.18
C LEU A 52 -5.26 -23.01 -3.71
N ILE A 53 -6.56 -23.09 -3.97
CA ILE A 53 -7.40 -24.22 -3.64
C ILE A 53 -7.09 -25.46 -4.48
N GLU A 54 -6.52 -25.30 -5.68
CA GLU A 54 -6.17 -26.39 -6.60
C GLU A 54 -5.06 -27.30 -6.06
N HIS A 55 -4.34 -26.87 -5.01
CA HIS A 55 -3.17 -27.57 -4.46
C HIS A 55 -3.38 -28.16 -3.08
N GLY A 56 -4.52 -27.95 -2.45
CA GLY A 56 -4.68 -28.20 -1.02
C GLY A 56 -5.51 -29.39 -0.59
N CYS A 57 -6.45 -29.85 -1.38
CA CYS A 57 -7.36 -30.95 -1.05
C CYS A 57 -7.95 -31.57 -2.32
N ASP A 58 -8.07 -32.88 -2.34
CA ASP A 58 -8.87 -33.57 -3.35
C ASP A 58 -10.36 -33.28 -3.12
N GLY A 59 -11.13 -33.14 -4.19
CA GLY A 59 -12.58 -32.99 -4.11
C GLY A 59 -13.10 -31.55 -4.18
N TRP A 60 -12.28 -30.57 -4.53
CA TRP A 60 -12.75 -29.22 -4.84
C TRP A 60 -13.50 -29.18 -6.18
N SER A 61 -14.69 -28.58 -6.17
CA SER A 61 -15.45 -28.25 -7.37
C SER A 61 -15.85 -26.79 -7.37
N ARG A 62 -15.92 -26.19 -8.55
CA ARG A 62 -16.32 -24.80 -8.74
C ARG A 62 -17.26 -24.64 -9.92
N SER A 63 -18.11 -23.63 -9.89
CA SER A 63 -18.89 -23.12 -11.02
C SER A 63 -18.94 -21.61 -10.98
N GLY A 64 -19.39 -20.98 -12.07
CA GLY A 64 -19.25 -19.54 -12.23
C GLY A 64 -17.80 -19.15 -12.50
N ASP A 65 -17.48 -17.86 -12.42
CA ASP A 65 -16.15 -17.37 -12.77
C ASP A 65 -15.65 -16.28 -11.82
N VAL A 66 -14.34 -16.08 -11.83
CA VAL A 66 -13.66 -14.95 -11.21
C VAL A 66 -12.84 -14.27 -12.30
N LEU A 67 -13.17 -13.01 -12.58
CA LEU A 67 -12.54 -12.23 -13.63
C LEU A 67 -11.60 -11.19 -13.02
N PHE A 68 -10.38 -11.13 -13.50
CA PHE A 68 -9.42 -10.09 -13.21
C PHE A 68 -9.17 -9.26 -14.47
N ASN A 69 -9.54 -7.98 -14.44
CA ASN A 69 -9.54 -7.08 -15.60
C ASN A 69 -10.23 -7.70 -16.83
N GLY A 70 -11.40 -8.33 -16.61
CA GLY A 70 -12.18 -8.98 -17.66
C GLY A 70 -11.69 -10.36 -18.12
N GLN A 71 -10.56 -10.85 -17.61
CA GLN A 71 -10.01 -12.18 -17.94
C GLN A 71 -10.24 -13.16 -16.78
N THR A 72 -10.71 -14.37 -17.11
CA THR A 72 -10.88 -15.42 -16.10
C THR A 72 -9.55 -15.80 -15.45
N VAL A 73 -9.54 -15.86 -14.10
CA VAL A 73 -8.36 -16.32 -13.36
C VAL A 73 -8.12 -17.82 -13.53
N PHE A 74 -9.11 -18.60 -13.96
CA PHE A 74 -9.05 -20.06 -14.12
C PHE A 74 -8.68 -20.52 -15.53
N GLY A 75 -8.63 -19.61 -16.48
CA GLY A 75 -8.30 -19.94 -17.87
C GLY A 75 -6.82 -20.17 -18.14
N SER A 76 -6.51 -20.57 -19.37
CA SER A 76 -5.13 -20.70 -19.85
C SER A 76 -4.47 -19.36 -20.18
N ALA A 77 -5.25 -18.28 -20.33
CA ALA A 77 -4.77 -16.95 -20.66
C ALA A 77 -3.87 -16.35 -19.56
N LEU A 78 -4.08 -16.71 -18.30
CA LEU A 78 -3.23 -16.33 -17.16
C LEU A 78 -2.58 -17.58 -16.58
N SER A 79 -1.27 -17.72 -16.74
CA SER A 79 -0.52 -18.76 -16.04
C SER A 79 -0.57 -18.51 -14.51
N LYS A 80 -0.41 -19.57 -13.70
CA LYS A 80 -0.34 -19.42 -12.23
C LYS A 80 0.74 -18.43 -11.79
N GLN A 81 1.87 -18.42 -12.49
CA GLN A 81 2.98 -17.51 -12.20
C GLN A 81 2.62 -16.05 -12.55
N GLN A 82 1.97 -15.80 -13.66
CA GLN A 82 1.47 -14.47 -14.03
C GLN A 82 0.41 -13.99 -13.05
N LEU A 83 -0.52 -14.86 -12.65
CA LEU A 83 -1.54 -14.55 -11.66
C LEU A 83 -0.91 -14.19 -10.31
N ALA A 84 0.04 -15.01 -9.81
CA ALA A 84 0.75 -14.77 -8.54
C ALA A 84 1.55 -13.46 -8.55
N ARG A 85 2.04 -13.01 -9.71
CA ARG A 85 2.71 -11.73 -9.87
C ARG A 85 1.73 -10.55 -9.79
N ARG A 86 0.54 -10.68 -10.39
CA ARG A 86 -0.45 -9.60 -10.48
C ARG A 86 -1.39 -9.52 -9.29
N ILE A 87 -1.66 -10.64 -8.62
CA ILE A 87 -2.49 -10.73 -7.43
C ILE A 87 -1.62 -11.28 -6.29
N GLY A 88 -1.16 -10.44 -5.38
CA GLY A 88 -0.42 -10.85 -4.19
C GLY A 88 -1.36 -11.43 -3.12
N PHE A 89 -0.88 -12.39 -2.34
CA PHE A 89 -1.63 -12.99 -1.25
C PHE A 89 -0.84 -12.94 0.06
N ILE A 90 -1.46 -12.41 1.12
CA ILE A 90 -0.89 -12.33 2.46
C ILE A 90 -1.74 -13.16 3.40
N HIS A 91 -1.14 -14.21 3.95
CA HIS A 91 -1.78 -15.14 4.87
C HIS A 91 -1.95 -14.54 6.26
N GLN A 92 -2.95 -14.98 7.00
CA GLN A 92 -3.19 -14.62 8.41
C GLN A 92 -1.95 -14.89 9.28
N LYS A 93 -1.31 -16.04 9.11
CA LYS A 93 -0.03 -16.36 9.75
C LYS A 93 1.09 -16.28 8.73
N PRO A 94 2.00 -15.31 8.85
CA PRO A 94 3.09 -15.16 7.90
C PRO A 94 4.02 -16.38 7.94
N ARG A 95 4.28 -16.95 6.76
CA ARG A 95 5.23 -18.06 6.61
C ARG A 95 6.59 -17.51 6.20
N MET A 96 7.58 -17.71 7.06
CA MET A 96 8.97 -17.35 6.76
C MET A 96 9.67 -18.50 6.05
N LEU A 97 10.39 -18.14 4.99
CA LEU A 97 11.30 -19.08 4.31
C LEU A 97 12.61 -19.14 5.10
N ALA A 98 13.31 -20.26 4.99
CA ALA A 98 14.66 -20.39 5.53
C ALA A 98 15.59 -19.33 4.89
N GLY A 99 16.44 -18.69 5.70
CA GLY A 99 17.36 -17.66 5.26
C GLY A 99 17.13 -16.30 5.93
N SER A 100 17.73 -15.27 5.37
CA SER A 100 17.64 -13.90 5.90
C SER A 100 16.33 -13.21 5.52
N VAL A 101 16.08 -12.06 6.16
CA VAL A 101 14.97 -11.16 5.81
C VAL A 101 15.06 -10.78 4.34
N LEU A 102 16.23 -10.33 3.87
CA LEU A 102 16.46 -10.01 2.47
C LEU A 102 16.21 -11.19 1.54
N ALA A 103 16.74 -12.37 1.88
CA ALA A 103 16.61 -13.59 1.07
C ALA A 103 15.13 -14.00 0.90
N ASN A 104 14.27 -13.75 1.87
CA ASN A 104 12.84 -14.02 1.76
C ASN A 104 12.17 -13.19 0.66
N VAL A 105 12.56 -11.94 0.48
CA VAL A 105 12.03 -11.07 -0.58
C VAL A 105 12.67 -11.41 -1.93
N GLU A 106 13.98 -11.59 -1.96
CA GLU A 106 14.71 -11.99 -3.18
C GLU A 106 14.17 -13.30 -3.76
N PHE A 107 13.81 -14.27 -2.92
CA PHE A 107 13.24 -15.55 -3.36
C PHE A 107 12.01 -15.35 -4.23
N ALA A 108 11.06 -14.51 -3.79
CA ALA A 108 9.86 -14.21 -4.58
C ALA A 108 10.22 -13.58 -5.94
N LEU A 109 11.16 -12.63 -5.96
CA LEU A 109 11.61 -11.97 -7.17
C LEU A 109 12.32 -12.93 -8.15
N LYS A 110 13.20 -13.79 -7.65
CA LYS A 110 13.95 -14.78 -8.44
C LYS A 110 13.03 -15.76 -9.17
N HIS A 111 11.95 -16.20 -8.51
CA HIS A 111 11.06 -17.23 -9.06
C HIS A 111 9.87 -16.67 -9.85
N THR A 112 9.60 -15.37 -9.76
CA THR A 112 8.36 -14.80 -10.34
C THR A 112 8.64 -13.71 -11.37
N THR A 113 9.88 -13.18 -11.43
CA THR A 113 10.24 -12.10 -12.35
C THR A 113 11.40 -12.48 -13.27
N THR A 114 11.68 -11.63 -14.25
CA THR A 114 12.86 -11.75 -15.13
C THR A 114 14.07 -10.98 -14.62
N LEU A 115 13.98 -10.36 -13.44
CA LEU A 115 15.06 -9.58 -12.82
C LEU A 115 16.26 -10.49 -12.49
N LYS A 116 17.47 -9.94 -12.56
CA LYS A 116 18.72 -10.65 -12.26
C LYS A 116 19.69 -9.79 -11.46
N GLY A 117 20.57 -10.45 -10.72
CA GLY A 117 21.69 -9.82 -10.02
C GLY A 117 21.27 -8.67 -9.12
N ASN A 118 21.96 -7.54 -9.21
CA ASN A 118 21.73 -6.35 -8.36
C ASN A 118 20.33 -5.76 -8.48
N ALA A 119 19.60 -5.99 -9.59
CA ALA A 119 18.23 -5.51 -9.74
C ALA A 119 17.27 -6.22 -8.77
N ILE A 120 17.48 -7.51 -8.51
CA ILE A 120 16.71 -8.26 -7.50
C ILE A 120 16.96 -7.68 -6.11
N ARG A 121 18.24 -7.51 -5.73
CA ARG A 121 18.62 -6.99 -4.42
C ARG A 121 18.03 -5.59 -4.18
N ARG A 122 18.23 -4.68 -5.13
CA ARG A 122 17.67 -3.32 -5.03
C ARG A 122 16.16 -3.32 -4.85
N ARG A 123 15.44 -4.13 -5.64
CA ARG A 123 13.98 -4.25 -5.52
C ARG A 123 13.54 -4.83 -4.18
N ALA A 124 14.29 -5.79 -3.64
CA ALA A 124 14.02 -6.37 -2.34
C ALA A 124 14.25 -5.34 -1.21
N GLU A 125 15.34 -4.59 -1.27
CA GLU A 125 15.64 -3.52 -0.32
C GLU A 125 14.58 -2.41 -0.34
N GLU A 126 14.15 -1.98 -1.53
CA GLU A 126 13.04 -1.01 -1.70
C GLU A 126 11.74 -1.50 -1.05
N ALA A 127 11.41 -2.78 -1.21
CA ALA A 127 10.21 -3.35 -0.60
C ALA A 127 10.31 -3.44 0.92
N LEU A 128 11.48 -3.75 1.46
CA LEU A 128 11.75 -3.75 2.91
C LEU A 128 11.69 -2.35 3.51
N GLU A 129 12.17 -1.33 2.78
CA GLU A 129 12.01 0.07 3.16
C GLU A 129 10.54 0.48 3.25
N GLN A 130 9.72 0.12 2.25
CA GLN A 130 8.30 0.47 2.22
C GLN A 130 7.49 -0.06 3.40
N VAL A 131 7.99 -1.10 4.08
CA VAL A 131 7.37 -1.65 5.28
C VAL A 131 8.14 -1.31 6.57
N GLY A 132 9.16 -0.45 6.49
CA GLY A 132 9.94 0.04 7.63
C GLY A 132 10.90 -0.97 8.26
N LEU A 133 11.14 -2.12 7.64
CA LEU A 133 12.01 -3.16 8.20
C LEU A 133 13.51 -2.81 8.09
N THR A 134 13.91 -2.08 7.08
CA THR A 134 15.32 -1.69 6.87
C THR A 134 15.87 -0.87 8.03
N TRP A 135 15.03 -0.07 8.68
CA TRP A 135 15.44 0.86 9.75
C TRP A 135 15.24 0.27 11.14
N GLU A 136 14.26 -0.61 11.31
CA GLU A 136 13.95 -1.21 12.59
C GLU A 136 14.90 -2.37 12.92
N LEU A 137 15.39 -3.08 11.91
CA LEU A 137 16.29 -4.21 12.10
C LEU A 137 17.75 -3.75 12.13
N ALA A 138 18.56 -4.41 12.97
CA ALA A 138 20.01 -4.19 13.01
C ALA A 138 20.66 -4.54 11.65
N SER A 139 20.12 -5.51 10.94
CA SER A 139 20.53 -5.90 9.59
C SER A 139 19.41 -6.62 8.86
N ILE A 140 19.23 -6.36 7.57
CA ILE A 140 18.35 -7.14 6.68
C ILE A 140 18.87 -8.55 6.38
N ASP A 141 20.12 -8.84 6.72
CA ASP A 141 20.72 -10.18 6.67
C ASP A 141 20.40 -11.01 7.92
N LEU A 142 19.67 -10.45 8.89
CA LEU A 142 19.16 -11.17 10.04
C LEU A 142 18.31 -12.38 9.58
N ALA A 143 18.45 -13.51 10.26
CA ALA A 143 17.64 -14.69 9.98
C ALA A 143 16.15 -14.42 10.23
N ALA A 144 15.30 -14.67 9.23
CA ALA A 144 13.88 -14.29 9.26
C ALA A 144 13.08 -14.93 10.42
N TRP A 145 13.50 -16.07 10.92
CA TRP A 145 12.86 -16.73 12.06
C TRP A 145 13.04 -15.99 13.41
N LYS A 146 13.97 -15.02 13.48
CA LYS A 146 14.18 -14.15 14.65
C LYS A 146 13.22 -12.97 14.72
N LEU A 147 12.40 -12.76 13.71
CA LEU A 147 11.47 -11.64 13.64
C LEU A 147 10.33 -11.80 14.67
N SER A 148 9.91 -10.68 15.26
CA SER A 148 8.65 -10.62 16.01
C SER A 148 7.46 -10.83 15.07
N GLY A 149 6.28 -11.16 15.61
CA GLY A 149 5.06 -11.37 14.81
C GLY A 149 4.72 -10.19 13.89
N GLY A 150 4.84 -8.96 14.36
CA GLY A 150 4.60 -7.76 13.54
C GLY A 150 5.67 -7.56 12.45
N GLN A 151 6.94 -7.83 12.75
CA GLN A 151 8.00 -7.79 11.76
C GLN A 151 7.83 -8.89 10.70
N ALA A 152 7.43 -10.09 11.12
CA ALA A 152 7.14 -11.20 10.21
C ALA A 152 5.96 -10.87 9.27
N GLN A 153 4.91 -10.22 9.79
CA GLN A 153 3.79 -9.76 8.98
C GLN A 153 4.23 -8.70 7.95
N ARG A 154 5.03 -7.73 8.36
CA ARG A 154 5.58 -6.73 7.45
C ARG A 154 6.53 -7.34 6.41
N LEU A 155 7.31 -8.36 6.77
CA LEU A 155 8.11 -9.11 5.80
C LEU A 155 7.22 -9.86 4.77
N ALA A 156 6.10 -10.43 5.19
CA ALA A 156 5.15 -11.05 4.27
C ALA A 156 4.55 -10.02 3.30
N ILE A 157 4.25 -8.82 3.78
CA ILE A 157 3.79 -7.70 2.93
C ILE A 157 4.91 -7.26 1.98
N ALA A 158 6.16 -7.06 2.47
CA ALA A 158 7.30 -6.69 1.64
C ALA A 158 7.53 -7.69 0.49
N ARG A 159 7.45 -8.99 0.80
CA ARG A 159 7.57 -10.07 -0.19
C ARG A 159 6.50 -9.99 -1.28
N ALA A 160 5.27 -9.63 -0.92
CA ALA A 160 4.18 -9.47 -1.88
C ALA A 160 4.33 -8.20 -2.73
N ILE A 161 4.61 -7.04 -2.10
CA ILE A 161 4.70 -5.75 -2.82
C ILE A 161 5.94 -5.65 -3.70
N ALA A 162 7.01 -6.40 -3.41
CA ALA A 162 8.21 -6.48 -4.26
C ALA A 162 7.88 -6.92 -5.70
N LEU A 163 6.86 -7.75 -5.87
CA LEU A 163 6.37 -8.19 -7.17
C LEU A 163 5.56 -7.13 -7.93
N GLN A 164 5.23 -6.01 -7.29
CA GLN A 164 4.40 -4.92 -7.80
C GLN A 164 3.03 -5.41 -8.29
N PRO A 165 2.26 -6.12 -7.46
CA PRO A 165 0.95 -6.62 -7.85
C PRO A 165 -0.05 -5.48 -8.07
N ASP A 166 -1.05 -5.72 -8.91
CA ASP A 166 -2.20 -4.83 -9.09
C ASP A 166 -3.20 -4.99 -7.93
N VAL A 167 -3.33 -6.22 -7.41
CA VAL A 167 -4.23 -6.56 -6.31
C VAL A 167 -3.46 -7.19 -5.15
N LEU A 168 -3.77 -6.82 -3.91
CA LEU A 168 -3.31 -7.48 -2.70
C LEU A 168 -4.50 -8.09 -1.95
N LEU A 169 -4.50 -9.40 -1.81
CA LEU A 169 -5.47 -10.14 -1.01
C LEU A 169 -4.86 -10.39 0.38
N MET A 170 -5.53 -9.93 1.43
CA MET A 170 -5.03 -10.02 2.81
C MET A 170 -6.02 -10.76 3.70
N ASP A 171 -5.60 -11.89 4.23
CA ASP A 171 -6.42 -12.72 5.12
C ASP A 171 -6.08 -12.36 6.58
N GLU A 172 -6.96 -11.60 7.24
CA GLU A 172 -6.82 -11.12 8.63
C GLU A 172 -5.42 -10.54 8.98
N PRO A 173 -4.94 -9.51 8.26
CA PRO A 173 -3.55 -9.09 8.32
C PRO A 173 -3.09 -8.52 9.68
N THR A 174 -4.02 -8.20 10.58
CA THR A 174 -3.75 -7.53 11.87
C THR A 174 -4.22 -8.32 13.10
N SER A 175 -4.90 -9.46 12.93
CA SER A 175 -5.60 -10.17 14.01
C SER A 175 -4.69 -10.68 15.15
N ALA A 176 -3.41 -10.94 14.87
CA ALA A 176 -2.45 -11.47 15.85
C ALA A 176 -1.44 -10.42 16.36
N LEU A 177 -1.72 -9.11 16.11
CA LEU A 177 -0.78 -8.03 16.41
C LEU A 177 -1.24 -7.21 17.62
N ASP A 178 -0.27 -6.76 18.42
CA ASP A 178 -0.51 -5.74 19.43
C ASP A 178 -0.92 -4.39 18.79
N PRO A 179 -1.54 -3.48 19.56
CA PRO A 179 -2.11 -2.24 19.01
C PRO A 179 -1.12 -1.39 18.20
N LEU A 180 0.13 -1.27 18.66
CA LEU A 180 1.14 -0.45 17.99
C LEU A 180 1.56 -1.07 16.64
N LYS A 181 1.81 -2.37 16.62
CA LYS A 181 2.16 -3.09 15.37
C LYS A 181 0.99 -3.17 14.40
N ARG A 182 -0.25 -3.25 14.93
CA ARG A 182 -1.47 -3.16 14.13
C ARG A 182 -1.53 -1.84 13.39
N GLN A 183 -1.32 -0.71 14.08
CA GLN A 183 -1.32 0.62 13.47
C GLN A 183 -0.27 0.74 12.35
N GLN A 184 0.93 0.18 12.54
CA GLN A 184 1.97 0.16 11.52
C GLN A 184 1.52 -0.59 10.25
N VAL A 185 0.90 -1.76 10.40
CA VAL A 185 0.38 -2.55 9.26
C VAL A 185 -0.80 -1.84 8.58
N GLU A 186 -1.73 -1.25 9.35
CA GLU A 186 -2.84 -0.46 8.82
C GLU A 186 -2.35 0.69 7.93
N GLU A 187 -1.31 1.35 8.36
CA GLU A 187 -0.77 2.47 7.61
C GLU A 187 -0.04 2.01 6.33
N ILE A 188 0.71 0.90 6.38
CA ILE A 188 1.26 0.29 5.17
C ILE A 188 0.14 -0.03 4.18
N ILE A 189 -0.98 -0.59 4.65
CA ILE A 189 -2.15 -0.87 3.83
C ILE A 189 -2.68 0.40 3.17
N ARG A 190 -2.86 1.50 3.91
CA ARG A 190 -3.31 2.80 3.36
C ARG A 190 -2.39 3.30 2.25
N VAL A 191 -1.07 3.23 2.48
CA VAL A 191 -0.08 3.66 1.48
C VAL A 191 -0.17 2.80 0.22
N GLN A 192 -0.25 1.48 0.38
CA GLN A 192 -0.32 0.55 -0.75
C GLN A 192 -1.65 0.67 -1.51
N ALA A 193 -2.75 0.98 -0.83
CA ALA A 193 -4.08 1.18 -1.42
C ALA A 193 -4.17 2.37 -2.38
N ARG A 194 -3.22 3.30 -2.32
CA ARG A 194 -3.19 4.46 -3.23
C ARG A 194 -2.96 4.08 -4.69
N THR A 195 -2.32 2.94 -4.95
CA THR A 195 -1.92 2.53 -6.31
C THR A 195 -2.45 1.16 -6.72
N ARG A 196 -3.12 0.43 -5.81
CA ARG A 196 -3.58 -0.94 -6.06
C ARG A 196 -4.89 -1.24 -5.33
N LEU A 197 -5.60 -2.24 -5.80
CA LEU A 197 -6.76 -2.75 -5.10
C LEU A 197 -6.30 -3.64 -3.93
N ILE A 198 -6.74 -3.35 -2.71
CA ILE A 198 -6.48 -4.18 -1.54
C ILE A 198 -7.79 -4.77 -1.06
N VAL A 199 -7.86 -6.09 -0.97
CA VAL A 199 -9.02 -6.80 -0.41
C VAL A 199 -8.61 -7.39 0.94
N ILE A 200 -9.20 -6.89 2.02
CA ILE A 200 -8.94 -7.36 3.38
C ILE A 200 -10.11 -8.22 3.83
N VAL A 201 -9.83 -9.46 4.21
CA VAL A 201 -10.77 -10.30 4.96
C VAL A 201 -10.59 -10.02 6.43
N THR A 202 -11.68 -9.68 7.11
CA THR A 202 -11.67 -9.45 8.56
C THR A 202 -13.03 -9.76 9.18
N HIS A 203 -13.04 -9.98 10.48
CA HIS A 203 -14.25 -10.00 11.30
C HIS A 203 -14.32 -8.76 12.20
N GLU A 204 -13.31 -7.88 12.16
CA GLU A 204 -13.22 -6.66 12.96
C GLU A 204 -13.86 -5.48 12.22
N VAL A 205 -15.06 -5.08 12.63
CA VAL A 205 -15.80 -3.93 12.06
C VAL A 205 -14.98 -2.65 12.17
N HIS A 206 -14.36 -2.39 13.33
CA HIS A 206 -13.54 -1.19 13.55
C HIS A 206 -12.31 -1.11 12.62
N LEU A 207 -11.77 -2.23 12.16
CA LEU A 207 -10.71 -2.21 11.16
C LEU A 207 -11.25 -1.71 9.81
N ALA A 208 -12.43 -2.19 9.42
CA ALA A 208 -13.08 -1.74 8.19
C ALA A 208 -13.46 -0.25 8.25
N GLU A 209 -14.00 0.24 9.37
CA GLU A 209 -14.30 1.67 9.58
C GLU A 209 -13.08 2.57 9.37
N ARG A 210 -11.90 2.11 9.81
CA ARG A 210 -10.66 2.90 9.68
C ARG A 210 -10.01 2.85 8.32
N LEU A 211 -10.17 1.74 7.58
CA LEU A 211 -9.38 1.48 6.37
C LEU A 211 -10.19 1.40 5.09
N ALA A 212 -11.43 0.88 5.14
CA ALA A 212 -12.13 0.49 3.94
C ALA A 212 -12.79 1.67 3.23
N ASP A 213 -12.67 1.69 1.92
CA ASP A 213 -13.44 2.55 1.02
C ASP A 213 -14.75 1.86 0.61
N PHE A 214 -14.73 0.53 0.54
CA PHE A 214 -15.86 -0.32 0.21
C PHE A 214 -15.96 -1.49 1.17
N ALA A 215 -17.16 -1.91 1.56
CA ALA A 215 -17.39 -3.04 2.43
C ALA A 215 -18.37 -4.03 1.80
N ALA A 216 -18.10 -5.32 1.98
CA ALA A 216 -19.02 -6.39 1.57
C ALA A 216 -19.18 -7.37 2.73
N PHE A 217 -20.42 -7.75 3.01
CA PHE A 217 -20.76 -8.63 4.12
C PHE A 217 -21.14 -10.01 3.62
N MET A 218 -20.43 -11.02 4.14
CA MET A 218 -20.64 -12.42 3.79
C MET A 218 -21.21 -13.19 4.98
N PHE A 219 -22.34 -13.85 4.79
CA PHE A 219 -22.94 -14.75 5.78
C PHE A 219 -23.27 -16.10 5.15
N ARG A 220 -23.45 -17.12 6.01
CA ARG A 220 -23.89 -18.43 5.59
C ARG A 220 -25.40 -18.49 5.51
N GLN A 221 -25.92 -19.10 4.47
CA GLN A 221 -27.32 -19.44 4.26
C GLN A 221 -27.41 -20.92 3.86
N HIS A 222 -28.58 -21.52 3.82
CA HIS A 222 -28.84 -22.97 3.65
C HIS A 222 -28.01 -23.73 2.60
N GLY A 223 -27.42 -23.05 1.63
CA GLY A 223 -26.60 -23.69 0.57
C GLY A 223 -25.12 -23.35 0.60
N GLY A 224 -24.69 -22.46 1.47
CA GLY A 224 -23.31 -21.95 1.49
C GLY A 224 -23.24 -20.46 1.84
N ALA A 225 -22.06 -19.86 1.75
CA ALA A 225 -21.91 -18.43 2.02
C ALA A 225 -22.26 -17.58 0.79
N ARG A 226 -22.92 -16.44 1.04
CA ARG A 226 -23.31 -15.44 0.04
C ARG A 226 -22.94 -14.04 0.49
N ILE A 227 -22.91 -13.10 -0.45
CA ILE A 227 -22.86 -11.67 -0.14
C ILE A 227 -24.29 -11.21 0.16
N PHE A 228 -24.48 -10.60 1.33
CA PHE A 228 -25.76 -10.07 1.78
C PHE A 228 -25.90 -8.59 1.49
N GLU A 229 -24.82 -7.86 1.70
CA GLU A 229 -24.81 -6.42 1.47
C GLU A 229 -23.40 -6.00 1.03
N ALA A 230 -23.30 -5.06 0.10
CA ALA A 230 -22.05 -4.50 -0.35
C ALA A 230 -22.28 -3.07 -0.85
N GLY A 231 -21.34 -2.16 -0.53
CA GLY A 231 -21.43 -0.76 -0.91
C GLY A 231 -20.27 0.08 -0.33
N PRO A 232 -20.34 1.41 -0.48
CA PRO A 232 -19.40 2.32 0.17
C PRO A 232 -19.31 2.06 1.67
N ALA A 233 -18.12 1.90 2.21
CA ALA A 233 -17.95 1.48 3.61
C ALA A 233 -18.61 2.45 4.60
N ALA A 234 -18.54 3.76 4.32
CA ALA A 234 -19.16 4.78 5.17
C ALA A 234 -20.69 4.66 5.26
N GLU A 235 -21.36 4.13 4.24
CA GLU A 235 -22.82 3.92 4.20
C GLU A 235 -23.17 2.60 4.88
N VAL A 236 -22.61 1.49 4.38
CA VAL A 236 -22.98 0.14 4.82
C VAL A 236 -22.57 -0.14 6.29
N LEU A 237 -21.49 0.50 6.78
CA LEU A 237 -21.09 0.36 8.18
C LEU A 237 -21.90 1.25 9.12
N ARG A 238 -22.45 2.37 8.64
CA ARG A 238 -23.22 3.31 9.45
C ARG A 238 -24.70 2.97 9.52
N ASP A 239 -25.28 2.62 8.39
CA ASP A 239 -26.74 2.35 8.25
C ASP A 239 -26.97 1.15 7.32
N PRO A 240 -26.64 -0.08 7.79
CA PRO A 240 -26.83 -1.27 6.98
C PRO A 240 -28.32 -1.51 6.70
N ALA A 241 -28.64 -1.90 5.46
CA ALA A 241 -30.01 -2.22 5.05
C ALA A 241 -30.47 -3.60 5.59
N GLU A 242 -29.53 -4.55 5.68
CA GLU A 242 -29.82 -5.93 6.07
C GLU A 242 -29.74 -6.13 7.59
N MET A 243 -30.79 -6.70 8.20
CA MET A 243 -30.83 -6.96 9.65
C MET A 243 -29.64 -7.78 10.16
N ALA A 244 -29.17 -8.77 9.39
CA ALA A 244 -28.00 -9.57 9.75
C ALA A 244 -26.71 -8.75 9.78
N VAL A 245 -26.59 -7.76 8.88
CA VAL A 245 -25.47 -6.84 8.82
C VAL A 245 -25.54 -5.85 9.98
N GLN A 246 -26.73 -5.30 10.28
CA GLN A 246 -26.96 -4.43 11.43
C GLN A 246 -26.53 -5.09 12.75
N GLU A 247 -26.95 -6.34 12.96
CA GLU A 247 -26.58 -7.10 14.17
C GLU A 247 -25.08 -7.36 14.22
N PHE A 248 -24.46 -7.74 13.09
CA PHE A 248 -23.03 -7.98 13.01
C PHE A 248 -22.22 -6.71 13.25
N VAL A 249 -22.59 -5.58 12.67
CA VAL A 249 -21.94 -4.28 12.87
C VAL A 249 -22.01 -3.87 14.35
N ARG A 250 -23.16 -4.05 14.99
CA ARG A 250 -23.38 -3.69 16.38
C ARG A 250 -22.66 -4.60 17.38
N THR A 251 -22.56 -5.90 17.11
CA THR A 251 -22.14 -6.90 18.11
C THR A 251 -20.79 -7.59 17.77
N GLY A 252 -20.33 -7.49 16.52
CA GLY A 252 -19.23 -8.28 15.99
C GLY A 252 -19.54 -9.79 15.86
N ARG A 253 -20.80 -10.19 16.04
CA ARG A 253 -21.25 -11.59 16.00
C ARG A 253 -22.35 -11.78 14.98
N ALA A 254 -22.36 -12.94 14.32
CA ALA A 254 -23.52 -13.32 13.51
C ALA A 254 -24.71 -13.56 14.43
N GLY A 255 -25.83 -12.93 14.11
CA GLY A 255 -27.13 -13.28 14.67
C GLY A 255 -27.62 -14.65 14.20
N ARG A 256 -28.86 -15.02 14.52
CA ARG A 256 -29.54 -16.21 13.93
C ARG A 256 -29.53 -16.12 12.41
N GLU A 257 -29.47 -17.29 11.73
CA GLU A 257 -29.49 -17.37 10.26
C GLU A 257 -30.55 -16.45 9.67
N PRO A 258 -30.17 -15.52 8.76
CA PRO A 258 -31.11 -14.58 8.19
C PRO A 258 -32.18 -15.31 7.34
N THR A 259 -33.41 -14.88 7.45
CA THR A 259 -34.51 -15.34 6.59
C THR A 259 -34.29 -14.77 5.18
N PRO A 260 -34.53 -15.53 4.10
CA PRO A 260 -34.29 -15.06 2.75
C PRO A 260 -35.20 -13.90 2.37
N ALA A 261 -34.65 -12.70 2.32
CA ALA A 261 -35.23 -11.59 1.57
C ALA A 261 -34.51 -11.49 0.23
N THR A 262 -35.23 -11.39 -0.85
CA THR A 262 -34.71 -11.10 -2.18
C THR A 262 -34.23 -9.64 -2.18
N VAL A 263 -32.96 -9.42 -1.96
CA VAL A 263 -32.40 -8.08 -1.95
C VAL A 263 -31.60 -7.84 -3.23
N PRO A 264 -31.88 -6.74 -3.95
CA PRO A 264 -31.02 -6.35 -5.05
C PRO A 264 -29.65 -5.95 -4.49
N VAL A 265 -28.62 -6.67 -4.88
CA VAL A 265 -27.23 -6.23 -4.71
C VAL A 265 -27.12 -4.90 -5.46
N ARG A 266 -27.00 -3.78 -4.74
CA ARG A 266 -26.71 -2.49 -5.37
C ARG A 266 -25.38 -2.64 -6.10
N ARG A 267 -25.40 -2.59 -7.42
CA ARG A 267 -24.20 -2.66 -8.23
C ARG A 267 -23.46 -1.36 -8.03
N ALA A 268 -22.18 -1.43 -7.68
CA ALA A 268 -21.30 -0.26 -7.60
C ALA A 268 -21.27 0.54 -8.94
N SER A 269 -21.71 -0.06 -10.04
CA SER A 269 -21.81 0.56 -11.35
C SER A 269 -23.05 1.42 -11.57
N ASP A 270 -24.15 1.18 -10.87
CA ASP A 270 -25.44 1.81 -11.19
C ASP A 270 -25.66 3.16 -10.47
N GLU A 271 -24.90 3.44 -9.40
CA GLU A 271 -24.98 4.71 -8.67
C GLU A 271 -23.89 5.74 -9.08
N LEU A 272 -22.93 5.36 -9.94
CA LEU A 272 -21.93 6.29 -10.47
C LEU A 272 -22.51 7.26 -11.54
N GLU A 273 -23.72 7.03 -12.05
CA GLU A 273 -24.32 7.90 -13.08
C GLU A 273 -25.31 8.95 -12.53
N THR A 274 -25.77 8.89 -11.28
CA THR A 274 -26.81 9.81 -10.79
C THR A 274 -26.52 10.56 -9.48
N ALA A 275 -25.43 10.27 -8.79
CA ALA A 275 -24.97 11.11 -7.67
C ALA A 275 -24.08 12.22 -8.19
N ALA A 276 -24.37 13.47 -7.75
CA ALA A 276 -23.42 14.58 -7.91
C ALA A 276 -22.03 14.12 -7.47
N PRO A 277 -20.93 14.51 -8.17
CA PRO A 277 -19.66 13.82 -8.09
C PRO A 277 -19.16 13.78 -6.64
N ALA A 278 -19.39 12.67 -5.97
CA ALA A 278 -18.52 12.24 -4.87
C ALA A 278 -17.12 12.30 -5.47
N THR A 279 -16.24 13.06 -4.86
CA THR A 279 -14.85 13.30 -5.31
C THR A 279 -14.31 12.02 -5.94
N PRO A 280 -14.00 12.01 -7.24
CA PRO A 280 -13.63 10.79 -7.93
C PRO A 280 -12.54 10.07 -7.16
N PHE A 281 -12.63 8.75 -7.06
CA PHE A 281 -11.66 7.90 -6.35
C PHE A 281 -10.19 8.22 -6.72
N GLY A 282 -9.95 8.73 -7.95
CA GLY A 282 -8.66 9.24 -8.41
C GLY A 282 -8.19 10.54 -7.76
N LEU A 283 -9.07 11.39 -7.19
CA LEU A 283 -8.68 12.68 -6.61
C LEU A 283 -8.09 12.56 -5.19
N ARG A 284 -8.34 11.48 -4.45
CA ARG A 284 -7.62 11.19 -3.19
C ARG A 284 -6.14 10.82 -3.41
N LEU A 285 -5.77 10.38 -4.61
CA LEU A 285 -4.38 10.12 -5.00
C LEU A 285 -3.51 11.39 -5.05
N LEU A 286 -4.10 12.56 -5.01
CA LEU A 286 -3.47 13.83 -5.37
C LEU A 286 -3.17 14.74 -4.17
N GLN A 287 -3.46 14.29 -2.95
CA GLN A 287 -2.99 14.98 -1.73
C GLN A 287 -1.79 14.21 -1.19
N ARG A 288 -0.57 14.67 -1.48
CA ARG A 288 0.66 14.07 -0.95
C ARG A 288 1.54 15.12 -0.32
N VAL A 289 2.02 14.80 0.86
CA VAL A 289 2.99 15.59 1.60
C VAL A 289 4.29 14.80 1.70
N TYR A 290 5.36 15.29 1.09
CA TYR A 290 6.70 14.71 1.20
C TYR A 290 7.56 15.55 2.12
N LEU A 291 8.20 14.90 3.11
CA LEU A 291 9.12 15.56 4.03
C LEU A 291 10.54 15.09 3.73
N PHE A 292 11.42 16.03 3.38
CA PHE A 292 12.85 15.78 3.18
C PHE A 292 13.62 16.16 4.44
N VAL A 293 14.46 15.26 4.95
CA VAL A 293 15.19 15.46 6.19
C VAL A 293 16.70 15.35 5.99
N CYS A 294 17.43 16.33 6.53
CA CYS A 294 18.90 16.29 6.63
C CYS A 294 19.36 16.73 8.04
N GLY A 295 20.65 17.04 8.25
CA GLY A 295 21.15 17.47 9.56
C GLY A 295 20.56 18.81 10.01
N GLU A 296 20.92 19.90 9.32
CA GLU A 296 20.63 21.29 9.74
C GLU A 296 19.54 22.00 8.92
N ASN A 297 18.94 21.37 7.93
CA ASN A 297 17.90 21.95 7.05
C ASN A 297 18.35 23.24 6.31
N THR A 298 19.61 23.34 5.93
CA THR A 298 20.16 24.53 5.23
C THR A 298 20.65 24.24 3.82
N SER A 299 20.81 22.98 3.43
CA SER A 299 21.41 22.60 2.13
C SER A 299 20.63 21.49 1.44
N ARG A 300 20.86 20.20 1.81
CA ARG A 300 20.34 19.04 1.07
C ARG A 300 18.81 18.92 1.08
N SER A 301 18.17 19.02 2.25
CA SER A 301 16.71 18.86 2.34
C SER A 301 15.94 20.03 1.71
N PRO A 302 16.35 21.32 1.82
CA PRO A 302 15.70 22.40 1.07
C PRO A 302 15.87 22.29 -0.45
N VAL A 303 17.04 21.79 -0.90
CA VAL A 303 17.27 21.52 -2.34
C VAL A 303 16.33 20.43 -2.83
N ALA A 304 16.18 19.32 -2.08
CA ALA A 304 15.25 18.26 -2.44
C ALA A 304 13.80 18.73 -2.44
N GLN A 305 13.40 19.57 -1.49
CA GLN A 305 12.08 20.21 -1.45
C GLN A 305 11.81 21.06 -2.70
N ALA A 306 12.71 21.97 -3.04
CA ALA A 306 12.57 22.87 -4.19
C ALA A 306 12.50 22.09 -5.52
N ILE A 307 13.39 21.11 -5.69
CA ILE A 307 13.41 20.23 -6.86
C ILE A 307 12.09 19.44 -6.95
N CYS A 308 11.64 18.84 -5.84
CA CYS A 308 10.41 18.06 -5.82
C CYS A 308 9.20 18.91 -6.22
N THR A 309 9.09 20.13 -5.70
CA THR A 309 8.04 21.07 -6.07
C THR A 309 8.06 21.41 -7.57
N SER A 310 9.26 21.67 -8.12
CA SER A 310 9.44 21.97 -9.55
C SER A 310 9.09 20.78 -10.45
N GLU A 311 9.56 19.59 -10.10
CA GLU A 311 9.29 18.37 -10.91
C GLU A 311 7.80 17.98 -10.88
N VAL A 312 7.13 18.13 -9.73
CA VAL A 312 5.68 17.90 -9.65
C VAL A 312 4.92 18.91 -10.46
N ALA A 313 5.27 20.22 -10.40
CA ALA A 313 4.64 21.23 -11.23
C ALA A 313 4.76 20.88 -12.73
N ARG A 314 5.95 20.44 -13.18
CA ARG A 314 6.20 20.01 -14.56
C ARG A 314 5.35 18.79 -14.94
N LEU A 315 5.19 17.81 -14.05
CA LEU A 315 4.38 16.61 -14.30
C LEU A 315 2.88 16.94 -14.40
N LEU A 316 2.42 17.97 -13.68
CA LEU A 316 1.02 18.38 -13.65
C LEU A 316 0.61 19.26 -14.85
N GLU A 317 1.56 19.99 -15.47
CA GLU A 317 1.31 20.78 -16.68
C GLU A 317 0.94 19.92 -17.90
N PHE A 318 1.28 18.63 -17.88
CA PHE A 318 0.97 17.66 -18.94
C PHE A 318 -0.41 16.97 -18.82
N GLN A 319 -1.25 17.32 -17.83
CA GLN A 319 -2.58 16.70 -17.68
C GLN A 319 -3.72 17.69 -17.83
N PRO A 320 -4.51 17.64 -18.94
CA PRO A 320 -5.77 18.36 -19.04
C PRO A 320 -6.87 17.58 -18.30
N GLY A 321 -7.24 18.01 -17.10
CA GLY A 321 -8.32 17.42 -16.32
C GLY A 321 -8.59 18.22 -15.04
N GLU A 322 -9.86 18.42 -14.72
CA GLU A 322 -10.32 19.20 -13.57
C GLU A 322 -9.85 18.61 -12.24
N GLY A 323 -9.22 19.43 -11.41
CA GLY A 323 -8.79 19.10 -10.05
C GLY A 323 -7.27 19.03 -9.92
N LYS A 324 -6.61 20.18 -9.66
CA LYS A 324 -5.17 20.21 -9.37
C LYS A 324 -4.88 19.41 -8.11
N PRO A 325 -3.95 18.41 -8.17
CA PRO A 325 -3.53 17.67 -6.99
C PRO A 325 -2.95 18.63 -5.95
N LYS A 326 -3.35 18.50 -4.71
CA LYS A 326 -2.70 19.17 -3.59
C LYS A 326 -1.43 18.40 -3.23
N PHE A 327 -0.33 18.79 -3.85
CA PHE A 327 0.99 18.26 -3.54
C PHE A 327 1.74 19.29 -2.69
N GLU A 328 2.40 18.84 -1.63
CA GLU A 328 3.23 19.66 -0.76
C GLU A 328 4.57 18.96 -0.51
N ALA A 329 5.65 19.67 -0.78
CA ALA A 329 6.99 19.25 -0.40
C ALA A 329 7.47 20.10 0.78
N LEU A 330 7.92 19.45 1.84
CA LEU A 330 8.42 20.07 3.07
C LEU A 330 9.86 19.64 3.31
N SER A 331 10.60 20.42 4.10
CA SER A 331 11.92 20.02 4.57
C SER A 331 12.15 20.38 6.04
N ALA A 332 12.94 19.54 6.73
CA ALA A 332 13.31 19.75 8.13
C ALA A 332 14.71 19.25 8.42
N GLY A 333 15.25 19.59 9.59
CA GLY A 333 16.55 19.14 10.11
C GLY A 333 16.40 18.30 11.37
N LEU A 334 17.35 17.40 11.62
CA LEU A 334 17.41 16.62 12.86
C LEU A 334 17.95 17.43 14.04
N SER A 335 18.86 18.37 13.77
CA SER A 335 19.55 19.18 14.79
C SER A 335 19.76 20.58 14.24
N VAL A 336 18.76 21.44 14.44
CA VAL A 336 18.79 22.82 13.96
C VAL A 336 19.22 23.73 15.10
N SER A 337 20.47 24.17 15.09
CA SER A 337 21.06 25.01 16.16
C SER A 337 20.56 26.46 16.14
N ALA A 338 20.14 26.96 14.99
CA ALA A 338 19.56 28.30 14.82
C ALA A 338 18.74 28.38 13.53
N SER A 339 17.73 29.22 13.50
CA SER A 339 16.97 29.53 12.27
C SER A 339 17.88 30.22 11.26
N ARG A 340 18.11 29.59 10.12
CA ARG A 340 18.99 30.06 9.04
C ARG A 340 18.30 29.95 7.67
N PRO A 341 18.59 30.85 6.74
CA PRO A 341 18.14 30.67 5.37
C PRO A 341 18.85 29.53 4.70
N ILE A 342 18.36 29.12 3.53
CA ILE A 342 19.07 28.18 2.64
C ILE A 342 20.47 28.71 2.31
N SER A 343 21.47 27.84 2.27
CA SER A 343 22.85 28.24 2.02
C SER A 343 23.06 28.80 0.60
N ALA A 344 23.95 29.80 0.45
CA ALA A 344 24.19 30.44 -0.85
C ALA A 344 24.60 29.44 -1.95
N LYS A 345 25.40 28.41 -1.62
CA LYS A 345 25.75 27.36 -2.58
C LYS A 345 24.56 26.49 -3.00
N ALA A 346 23.60 26.26 -2.12
CA ALA A 346 22.38 25.55 -2.44
C ALA A 346 21.48 26.38 -3.36
N VAL A 347 21.37 27.68 -3.11
CA VAL A 347 20.67 28.63 -3.99
C VAL A 347 21.26 28.66 -5.40
N ASN A 348 22.60 28.74 -5.50
CA ASN A 348 23.29 28.75 -6.80
C ASN A 348 23.07 27.43 -7.56
N ALA A 349 23.23 26.29 -6.87
CA ALA A 349 22.98 24.99 -7.49
C ALA A 349 21.54 24.82 -7.98
N LEU A 350 20.54 25.31 -7.24
CA LEU A 350 19.13 25.28 -7.68
C LEU A 350 18.94 26.10 -8.97
N ARG A 351 19.51 27.32 -9.04
CA ARG A 351 19.44 28.17 -10.23
C ARG A 351 20.08 27.50 -11.46
N GLU A 352 21.25 26.87 -11.29
CA GLU A 352 21.92 26.12 -12.35
C GLU A 352 21.10 24.91 -12.83
N LEU A 353 20.30 24.30 -11.93
CA LEU A 353 19.38 23.21 -12.26
C LEU A 353 18.04 23.69 -12.83
N GLY A 354 17.83 25.01 -12.99
CA GLY A 354 16.58 25.59 -13.48
C GLY A 354 15.44 25.52 -12.46
N CYS A 355 15.76 25.38 -11.17
CA CYS A 355 14.77 25.35 -10.09
C CYS A 355 14.80 26.66 -9.29
N GLU A 356 13.63 27.29 -9.11
CA GLU A 356 13.51 28.51 -8.31
C GLU A 356 13.66 28.18 -6.79
N PRO A 357 14.59 28.84 -6.08
CA PRO A 357 14.70 28.70 -4.64
C PRO A 357 13.44 29.19 -3.93
N GLN A 358 12.83 28.36 -3.09
CA GLN A 358 11.69 28.75 -2.28
C GLN A 358 12.14 29.56 -1.05
N PRO A 359 11.31 30.52 -0.55
CA PRO A 359 11.54 31.13 0.76
C PRO A 359 11.70 30.04 1.82
N HIS A 360 12.83 30.05 2.53
CA HIS A 360 13.18 28.96 3.44
C HIS A 360 13.82 29.48 4.72
N VAL A 361 13.35 28.96 5.84
CA VAL A 361 13.98 29.10 7.16
C VAL A 361 14.10 27.72 7.75
N SER A 362 15.32 27.35 8.18
CA SER A 362 15.57 26.03 8.73
C SER A 362 14.73 25.78 9.99
N CYS A 363 14.08 24.63 10.04
CA CYS A 363 13.25 24.18 11.15
C CYS A 363 13.62 22.75 11.55
N GLU A 364 13.41 22.44 12.81
CA GLU A 364 13.62 21.08 13.31
C GLU A 364 12.42 20.19 12.96
N VAL A 365 12.69 18.89 12.81
CA VAL A 365 11.63 17.91 12.59
C VAL A 365 10.75 17.79 13.84
N THR A 366 9.45 17.96 13.67
CA THR A 366 8.44 17.89 14.74
C THR A 366 7.49 16.72 14.54
N GLN A 367 6.78 16.32 15.62
CA GLN A 367 5.74 15.31 15.54
C GLN A 367 4.67 15.68 14.49
N GLU A 368 4.27 16.95 14.44
CA GLU A 368 3.27 17.45 13.49
C GLU A 368 3.71 17.26 12.03
N LEU A 369 4.97 17.62 11.70
CA LEU A 369 5.53 17.43 10.36
C LEU A 369 5.59 15.94 9.98
N VAL A 370 5.96 15.09 10.92
CA VAL A 370 6.01 13.63 10.73
C VAL A 370 4.61 13.04 10.52
N GLU A 371 3.61 13.50 11.27
CA GLU A 371 2.22 13.04 11.11
C GLU A 371 1.63 13.47 9.76
N ARG A 372 1.85 14.73 9.35
CA ARG A 372 1.39 15.27 8.07
C ARG A 372 2.01 14.59 6.86
N ALA A 373 3.28 14.15 6.97
CA ALA A 373 3.99 13.57 5.85
C ALA A 373 3.42 12.21 5.45
N ASP A 374 3.26 11.97 4.16
CA ASP A 374 2.94 10.67 3.57
C ASP A 374 4.19 9.81 3.34
N ALA A 375 5.33 10.45 3.08
CA ALA A 375 6.64 9.82 3.01
C ALA A 375 7.72 10.77 3.54
N ILE A 376 8.72 10.22 4.20
CA ILE A 376 9.84 10.97 4.79
C ILE A 376 11.13 10.48 4.17
N TYR A 377 11.82 11.35 3.44
CA TYR A 377 13.05 11.04 2.73
C TYR A 377 14.27 11.60 3.46
N CYS A 378 15.09 10.71 4.02
CA CYS A 378 16.34 11.06 4.67
C CYS A 378 17.49 11.04 3.68
N MET A 379 18.49 11.88 3.90
CA MET A 379 19.71 11.92 3.09
C MET A 379 20.69 10.79 3.41
N THR A 380 20.63 10.24 4.63
CA THR A 380 21.56 9.18 5.07
C THR A 380 20.84 8.11 5.92
N ASP A 381 21.46 6.93 6.01
CA ASP A 381 21.06 5.83 6.91
C ASP A 381 20.96 6.26 8.37
N GLN A 382 21.97 7.01 8.83
CA GLN A 382 22.03 7.49 10.21
C GLN A 382 20.83 8.37 10.53
N GLN A 383 20.43 9.25 9.61
CA GLN A 383 19.26 10.11 9.79
C GLN A 383 17.94 9.30 9.84
N CYS A 384 17.79 8.27 9.01
CA CYS A 384 16.64 7.39 9.10
C CYS A 384 16.56 6.66 10.44
N ARG A 385 17.68 6.13 10.93
CA ARG A 385 17.74 5.43 12.23
C ARG A 385 17.42 6.37 13.38
N GLU A 386 17.95 7.58 13.37
CA GLU A 386 17.67 8.59 14.39
C GLU A 386 16.18 8.98 14.42
N LEU A 387 15.58 9.21 13.24
CA LEU A 387 14.14 9.47 13.15
C LEU A 387 13.30 8.28 13.58
N ALA A 388 13.70 7.06 13.26
CA ALA A 388 13.02 5.85 13.69
C ALA A 388 12.99 5.70 15.23
N LEU A 389 14.07 6.11 15.90
CA LEU A 389 14.16 6.15 17.37
C LEU A 389 13.31 7.27 17.97
N ARG A 390 13.32 8.47 17.35
CA ARG A 390 12.55 9.64 17.83
C ARG A 390 11.05 9.49 17.56
N PHE A 391 10.66 8.86 16.45
CA PHE A 391 9.28 8.72 16.00
C PHE A 391 8.95 7.27 15.60
N PRO A 392 8.90 6.32 16.55
CA PRO A 392 8.73 4.89 16.25
C PRO A 392 7.45 4.57 15.46
N ALA A 393 6.37 5.32 15.68
CA ALA A 393 5.09 5.15 14.98
C ALA A 393 5.17 5.52 13.49
N ALA A 394 6.17 6.31 13.08
CA ALA A 394 6.35 6.77 11.70
C ALA A 394 7.41 5.99 10.91
N THR A 395 7.98 4.93 11.47
CA THR A 395 9.09 4.17 10.87
C THR A 395 8.79 3.69 9.45
N TRP A 396 7.55 3.32 9.18
CA TRP A 396 7.07 2.90 7.86
C TRP A 396 7.05 4.02 6.80
N LYS A 397 7.05 5.31 7.20
CA LYS A 397 7.15 6.47 6.30
C LYS A 397 8.59 6.79 5.91
N LEU A 398 9.57 6.28 6.67
CA LEU A 398 10.97 6.61 6.52
C LEU A 398 11.59 5.87 5.34
N GLN A 399 12.25 6.62 4.47
CA GLN A 399 12.98 6.08 3.34
C GLN A 399 14.28 6.90 3.14
N ARG A 400 15.35 6.25 2.67
CA ARG A 400 16.45 7.03 2.13
C ARG A 400 16.03 7.65 0.80
N LEU A 401 16.48 8.85 0.53
CA LEU A 401 16.31 9.45 -0.79
C LEU A 401 17.02 8.60 -1.86
N ASP A 402 18.27 8.22 -1.59
CA ASP A 402 19.04 7.26 -2.40
C ASP A 402 18.87 5.83 -1.85
N PRO A 403 18.21 4.91 -2.57
CA PRO A 403 17.99 3.55 -2.09
C PRO A 403 19.27 2.71 -1.98
N VAL A 404 20.36 3.13 -2.67
CA VAL A 404 21.60 2.35 -2.74
C VAL A 404 22.67 2.90 -1.80
N GLY A 405 22.63 4.20 -1.49
CA GLY A 405 23.68 4.85 -0.70
C GLY A 405 23.21 6.04 0.12
N ASN A 406 24.16 6.80 0.61
CA ASN A 406 23.91 8.07 1.29
C ASN A 406 24.11 9.24 0.32
N VAL A 407 23.30 10.29 0.46
CA VAL A 407 23.56 11.57 -0.19
C VAL A 407 24.66 12.29 0.61
N GLU A 408 25.80 12.49 -0.01
CA GLU A 408 26.99 13.04 0.62
C GLU A 408 26.73 14.39 1.30
N ASP A 409 27.44 14.63 2.41
CA ASP A 409 27.39 15.91 3.11
C ASP A 409 28.49 16.85 2.58
N SER A 410 28.07 17.79 1.77
CA SER A 410 28.95 18.75 1.10
C SER A 410 29.05 20.09 1.82
N ARG A 411 28.84 20.14 3.16
CA ARG A 411 28.90 21.39 3.91
C ARG A 411 30.23 22.08 3.82
N THR A 412 31.32 21.33 3.67
CA THR A 412 32.70 21.81 3.55
C THR A 412 33.23 21.83 2.13
N SER A 413 32.44 21.41 1.12
CA SER A 413 32.88 21.24 -0.27
C SER A 413 32.83 22.54 -1.07
N GLU A 414 33.67 22.62 -2.11
CA GLU A 414 33.62 23.67 -3.14
C GLU A 414 32.21 23.76 -3.81
N PRO A 415 31.84 24.93 -4.36
CA PRO A 415 30.54 25.10 -5.04
C PRO A 415 30.28 24.07 -6.14
N ALA A 416 31.29 23.69 -6.90
CA ALA A 416 31.17 22.67 -7.96
C ALA A 416 30.81 21.27 -7.42
N ASP A 417 31.36 20.90 -6.25
CA ASP A 417 31.02 19.65 -5.59
C ASP A 417 29.59 19.63 -5.10
N PHE A 418 29.08 20.78 -4.64
CA PHE A 418 27.68 20.87 -4.22
C PHE A 418 26.72 20.76 -5.39
N LEU A 419 27.04 21.31 -6.56
CA LEU A 419 26.25 21.15 -7.78
C LEU A 419 26.11 19.66 -8.16
N ARG A 420 27.19 18.89 -8.03
CA ARG A 420 27.14 17.42 -8.26
C ARG A 420 26.17 16.74 -7.29
N VAL A 421 26.19 17.12 -6.01
CA VAL A 421 25.24 16.59 -5.00
C VAL A 421 23.80 17.00 -5.33
N ALA A 422 23.57 18.27 -5.71
CA ALA A 422 22.26 18.77 -6.08
C ALA A 422 21.71 18.05 -7.35
N THR A 423 22.57 17.79 -8.33
CA THR A 423 22.23 17.00 -9.53
C THR A 423 21.83 15.59 -9.13
N ARG A 424 22.59 14.94 -8.24
CA ARG A 424 22.24 13.61 -7.71
C ARG A 424 20.88 13.62 -6.99
N ILE A 425 20.62 14.64 -6.16
CA ILE A 425 19.33 14.82 -5.49
C ILE A 425 18.21 14.94 -6.52
N ARG A 426 18.39 15.71 -7.61
CA ARG A 426 17.39 15.85 -8.68
C ARG A 426 17.07 14.52 -9.33
N ASP A 427 18.06 13.74 -9.69
CA ASP A 427 17.86 12.46 -10.36
C ASP A 427 17.15 11.46 -9.43
N LEU A 428 17.47 11.48 -8.13
CA LEU A 428 16.81 10.66 -7.12
C LEU A 428 15.37 11.09 -6.87
N VAL A 429 15.09 12.39 -6.79
CA VAL A 429 13.72 12.91 -6.64
C VAL A 429 12.87 12.55 -7.85
N ARG A 430 13.39 12.72 -9.08
CA ARG A 430 12.71 12.29 -10.31
C ARG A 430 12.39 10.80 -10.28
N TRP A 431 13.38 9.97 -9.96
CA TRP A 431 13.18 8.54 -9.88
C TRP A 431 12.13 8.15 -8.81
N ARG A 432 12.13 8.80 -7.63
CA ARG A 432 11.10 8.59 -6.59
C ARG A 432 9.72 8.99 -7.07
N LEU A 433 9.59 10.11 -7.74
CA LEU A 433 8.34 10.56 -8.33
C LEU A 433 7.85 9.60 -9.42
N GLU A 434 8.69 9.22 -10.37
CA GLU A 434 8.35 8.29 -11.46
C GLU A 434 7.98 6.90 -10.95
N SER A 435 8.66 6.41 -9.91
CA SER A 435 8.35 5.11 -9.29
C SER A 435 6.99 5.10 -8.57
N GLN A 436 6.51 6.26 -8.13
CA GLN A 436 5.24 6.39 -7.40
C GLN A 436 4.09 6.88 -8.29
N PHE A 437 4.40 7.66 -9.32
CA PHE A 437 3.46 8.12 -10.33
C PHE A 437 3.65 7.28 -11.60
N ARG A 438 3.28 6.01 -11.57
CA ARG A 438 3.19 5.23 -12.81
C ARG A 438 2.04 5.79 -13.66
N PHE A 439 2.37 6.73 -14.54
CA PHE A 439 1.58 6.91 -15.76
C PHE A 439 1.92 5.76 -16.71
N PRO A 440 0.93 5.13 -17.39
CA PRO A 440 1.25 4.36 -18.57
C PRO A 440 1.90 5.37 -19.52
N LEU A 441 3.20 5.20 -19.78
CA LEU A 441 3.82 5.82 -20.96
C LEU A 441 3.00 5.29 -22.13
N ALA A 442 2.27 6.20 -22.79
CA ALA A 442 1.76 5.91 -24.12
C ALA A 442 2.97 5.49 -24.96
N GLU A 443 2.89 4.29 -25.56
CA GLU A 443 3.79 3.87 -26.62
C GLU A 443 3.71 4.83 -27.82
#